data_c6b73ed90924ec339d603a42a9284331
#
_entry.id   c6b73ed90924ec339d603a42a9284331
#
_cell.length_a   1.000
_cell.length_b   1.000
_cell.length_c   1.000
_cell.angle_alpha   90.00
_cell.angle_beta   90.00
_cell.angle_gamma   90.00
#
_symmetry.space_group_name_H-M   'P 1'
#
loop_
_entity.id
_entity.type
_entity.pdbx_description
1 polymer ?
#
loop_
_entity_poly.entity_id
_entity_poly.type
_entity_poly.pdbx_seq_one_letter_code
_entity_poly.pdbx_strand_id
1 'polypeptide(L)'
;MTKNSELQFAPELDQPLRYIERTRNYYLGLGYETPYVWAHYMDVAFTPLQKPLNQSILGLVTTAVPFDASKGPQGPGAPYNAAAKFYDPYTRSIDEDADLRIAHVGIDRRNADMQDSNCWFPLGAAKRAVANGRIQSLSKHFYGLPTNRSQRHTLEIDAPLILNKLREDRVDVAVLIPNCPICHQSQSLLARYLETAGIPTVIMGAAKDIVEYCGVPRLLFRDFPLGNAAALPNNIQSQDSNFELALRLLEGAPAARTTVQSPSLGFGSFMEIRLFQSGKA
;
A
#
# COMPACT_ATOMS: atom_id res chain seq x y z
N MET A 1 -24.78 32.21 26.53
CA MET A 1 -24.84 30.74 26.77
C MET A 1 -24.75 30.07 25.41
N THR A 2 -23.53 29.77 25.00
CA THR A 2 -23.25 29.04 23.77
C THR A 2 -23.50 27.56 24.04
N LYS A 3 -24.56 27.00 23.43
CA LYS A 3 -24.76 25.55 23.40
C LYS A 3 -23.57 24.94 22.63
N ASN A 4 -22.67 24.27 23.35
CA ASN A 4 -21.77 23.28 22.71
C ASN A 4 -22.70 22.24 22.07
N SER A 5 -22.81 22.27 20.77
CA SER A 5 -23.34 21.14 20.02
C SER A 5 -22.28 20.03 20.14
N GLU A 6 -22.44 19.12 21.06
CA GLU A 6 -21.67 17.90 21.11
C GLU A 6 -21.91 17.19 19.76
N LEU A 7 -20.86 17.07 18.97
CA LEU A 7 -20.91 16.24 17.77
C LEU A 7 -21.15 14.80 18.24
N GLN A 8 -22.28 14.24 17.83
CA GLN A 8 -22.60 12.85 18.13
C GLN A 8 -22.05 12.00 16.97
N PHE A 9 -21.21 11.06 17.33
CA PHE A 9 -20.70 10.04 16.41
C PHE A 9 -21.43 8.72 16.68
N ALA A 10 -21.71 7.99 15.61
CA ALA A 10 -22.16 6.62 15.65
C ALA A 10 -21.02 5.72 15.13
N PRO A 11 -20.02 5.38 15.95
CA PRO A 11 -18.81 4.65 15.51
C PRO A 11 -19.15 3.29 14.89
N GLU A 12 -20.28 2.70 15.29
CA GLU A 12 -20.78 1.45 14.69
C GLU A 12 -21.24 1.59 13.25
N LEU A 13 -21.50 2.81 12.79
CA LEU A 13 -21.87 3.14 11.41
C LEU A 13 -20.66 3.63 10.59
N ASP A 14 -19.60 4.06 11.28
CA ASP A 14 -18.34 4.51 10.65
C ASP A 14 -17.45 3.30 10.32
N GLN A 15 -17.84 2.57 9.29
CA GLN A 15 -17.13 1.38 8.84
C GLN A 15 -16.26 1.69 7.62
N PRO A 16 -15.05 1.13 7.54
CA PRO A 16 -14.22 1.23 6.35
C PRO A 16 -14.95 0.77 5.10
N LEU A 17 -14.70 1.43 3.98
CA LEU A 17 -15.33 1.12 2.72
C LEU A 17 -15.04 -0.34 2.29
N ARG A 18 -16.09 -1.09 1.96
CA ARG A 18 -15.99 -2.47 1.49
C ARG A 18 -15.67 -2.51 -0.01
N TYR A 19 -14.41 -2.54 -0.36
CA TYR A 19 -13.96 -2.52 -1.76
C TYR A 19 -14.25 -3.82 -2.51
N ILE A 20 -14.30 -4.96 -1.84
CA ILE A 20 -14.73 -6.23 -2.45
C ILE A 20 -16.18 -6.11 -2.96
N GLU A 21 -17.09 -5.64 -2.13
CA GLU A 21 -18.47 -5.46 -2.49
C GLU A 21 -18.65 -4.35 -3.55
N ARG A 22 -18.00 -3.21 -3.35
CA ARG A 22 -18.03 -2.10 -4.32
C ARG A 22 -17.56 -2.52 -5.71
N THR A 23 -16.46 -3.29 -5.77
CA THR A 23 -15.92 -3.78 -7.04
C THR A 23 -16.89 -4.77 -7.70
N ARG A 24 -17.49 -5.67 -6.92
CA ARG A 24 -18.53 -6.58 -7.41
C ARG A 24 -19.70 -5.82 -8.05
N ASN A 25 -20.26 -4.88 -7.30
CA ASN A 25 -21.42 -4.11 -7.76
C ASN A 25 -21.10 -3.29 -9.01
N TYR A 26 -19.89 -2.72 -9.10
CA TYR A 26 -19.42 -2.01 -10.28
C TYR A 26 -19.39 -2.92 -11.52
N TYR A 27 -18.83 -4.11 -11.43
CA TYR A 27 -18.77 -5.04 -12.57
C TYR A 27 -20.13 -5.61 -12.92
N LEU A 28 -20.98 -5.93 -11.94
CA LEU A 28 -22.37 -6.33 -12.21
C LEU A 28 -23.14 -5.22 -12.94
N GLY A 29 -22.97 -3.97 -12.55
CA GLY A 29 -23.56 -2.81 -13.22
C GLY A 29 -23.07 -2.60 -14.67
N LEU A 30 -21.89 -3.15 -15.02
CA LEU A 30 -21.37 -3.18 -16.39
C LEU A 30 -21.84 -4.41 -17.19
N GLY A 31 -22.69 -5.28 -16.62
CA GLY A 31 -23.22 -6.46 -17.29
C GLY A 31 -22.31 -7.70 -17.22
N TYR A 32 -21.29 -7.73 -16.38
CA TYR A 32 -20.49 -8.93 -16.16
C TYR A 32 -21.24 -9.87 -15.21
N GLU A 33 -21.57 -11.06 -15.66
CA GLU A 33 -22.33 -12.06 -14.88
C GLU A 33 -21.48 -12.75 -13.80
N THR A 34 -20.20 -12.96 -14.07
CA THR A 34 -19.30 -13.66 -13.15
C THR A 34 -18.54 -12.66 -12.30
N PRO A 35 -18.71 -12.69 -10.97
CA PRO A 35 -17.96 -11.79 -10.08
C PRO A 35 -16.47 -12.11 -10.11
N TYR A 36 -15.66 -11.08 -9.87
CA TYR A 36 -14.22 -11.24 -9.71
C TYR A 36 -13.92 -12.10 -8.47
N VAL A 37 -13.09 -13.13 -8.63
CA VAL A 37 -12.67 -14.00 -7.52
C VAL A 37 -11.43 -13.42 -6.86
N TRP A 38 -11.58 -12.97 -5.63
CA TRP A 38 -10.49 -12.44 -4.83
C TRP A 38 -9.63 -13.57 -4.25
N ALA A 39 -8.31 -13.32 -4.16
CA ALA A 39 -7.39 -14.23 -3.50
C ALA A 39 -7.73 -14.34 -2.01
N HIS A 40 -7.75 -15.57 -1.48
CA HIS A 40 -8.00 -15.86 -0.08
C HIS A 40 -7.14 -17.02 0.39
N TYR A 41 -6.42 -16.83 1.49
CA TYR A 41 -5.56 -17.85 2.07
C TYR A 41 -5.76 -17.92 3.57
N MET A 42 -5.91 -19.14 4.10
CA MET A 42 -6.03 -19.37 5.55
C MET A 42 -4.66 -19.30 6.24
N ASP A 43 -3.63 -19.86 5.60
CA ASP A 43 -2.24 -19.76 6.07
C ASP A 43 -1.61 -18.44 5.65
N VAL A 44 -0.81 -17.84 6.51
CA VAL A 44 -0.06 -16.62 6.22
C VAL A 44 1.35 -16.75 6.73
N ALA A 45 2.32 -16.75 5.80
CA ALA A 45 3.73 -16.72 6.16
C ALA A 45 4.03 -15.43 6.96
N PHE A 46 4.88 -15.54 7.95
CA PHE A 46 5.32 -14.44 8.79
C PHE A 46 6.82 -14.56 9.07
N THR A 47 7.57 -13.61 8.59
CA THR A 47 9.01 -13.49 8.80
C THR A 47 9.27 -12.33 9.76
N PRO A 48 9.82 -12.57 10.96
CA PRO A 48 10.27 -11.51 11.84
C PRO A 48 11.48 -10.78 11.24
N LEU A 49 11.73 -9.54 11.68
CA LEU A 49 12.97 -8.85 11.32
C LEU A 49 14.18 -9.65 11.78
N GLN A 50 15.15 -9.83 10.89
CA GLN A 50 16.38 -10.56 11.19
C GLN A 50 17.43 -9.66 11.87
N LYS A 51 17.32 -8.37 11.70
CA LYS A 51 18.17 -7.33 12.28
C LYS A 51 17.39 -6.02 12.50
N PRO A 52 17.86 -5.13 13.36
CA PRO A 52 17.20 -3.83 13.56
C PRO A 52 17.09 -3.03 12.26
N LEU A 53 16.05 -2.21 12.13
CA LEU A 53 15.83 -1.42 10.91
C LEU A 53 16.99 -0.44 10.61
N ASN A 54 17.64 0.12 11.62
CA ASN A 54 18.81 0.96 11.44
C ASN A 54 20.08 0.20 10.95
N GLN A 55 19.96 -1.10 10.75
CA GLN A 55 20.97 -1.97 10.13
C GLN A 55 20.41 -2.66 8.86
N SER A 56 19.22 -2.27 8.41
CA SER A 56 18.49 -2.91 7.31
C SER A 56 18.42 -2.04 6.08
N ILE A 57 18.51 -2.66 4.91
CA ILE A 57 18.25 -2.06 3.61
C ILE A 57 16.77 -2.24 3.30
N LEU A 58 16.05 -1.13 3.11
CA LEU A 58 14.62 -1.13 2.86
C LEU A 58 14.32 -0.95 1.37
N GLY A 59 13.50 -1.86 0.82
CA GLY A 59 12.95 -1.77 -0.53
C GLY A 59 11.55 -1.18 -0.54
N LEU A 60 11.25 -0.34 -1.54
CA LEU A 60 9.92 0.20 -1.79
C LEU A 60 9.32 -0.45 -3.04
N VAL A 61 8.12 -1.01 -2.91
CA VAL A 61 7.40 -1.62 -4.03
C VAL A 61 6.08 -0.88 -4.26
N THR A 62 5.87 -0.36 -5.47
CA THR A 62 4.67 0.41 -5.84
C THR A 62 3.92 -0.21 -7.00
N THR A 63 2.66 0.16 -7.16
CA THR A 63 1.87 -0.13 -8.38
C THR A 63 1.69 1.12 -9.24
N ALA A 64 2.34 2.24 -8.89
CA ALA A 64 2.35 3.44 -9.72
C ALA A 64 3.10 3.20 -11.03
N VAL A 65 2.86 4.05 -12.02
CA VAL A 65 3.37 3.90 -13.39
C VAL A 65 4.35 5.02 -13.68
N PRO A 66 5.55 4.75 -14.19
CA PRO A 66 6.42 5.79 -14.72
C PRO A 66 5.71 6.56 -15.84
N PHE A 67 5.75 7.89 -15.76
CA PHE A 67 5.12 8.73 -16.77
C PHE A 67 5.76 8.51 -18.15
N ASP A 68 4.91 8.37 -19.14
CA ASP A 68 5.30 8.23 -20.56
C ASP A 68 4.38 9.10 -21.41
N ALA A 69 4.88 10.24 -21.86
CA ALA A 69 4.12 11.23 -22.62
C ALA A 69 3.49 10.65 -23.90
N SER A 70 4.10 9.61 -24.50
CA SER A 70 3.60 8.95 -25.72
C SER A 70 2.30 8.18 -25.49
N LYS A 71 1.98 7.85 -24.22
CA LYS A 71 0.80 7.06 -23.85
C LYS A 71 -0.43 7.91 -23.50
N GLY A 72 -0.38 9.21 -23.71
CA GLY A 72 -1.49 10.13 -23.46
C GLY A 72 -1.64 10.55 -22.00
N PRO A 73 -2.81 11.10 -21.59
CA PRO A 73 -2.99 11.70 -20.27
C PRO A 73 -2.77 10.70 -19.12
N GLN A 74 -1.93 11.05 -18.16
CA GLN A 74 -1.59 10.23 -16.98
C GLN A 74 -1.50 11.08 -15.70
N GLY A 75 -1.71 12.37 -15.81
CA GLY A 75 -1.53 13.31 -14.71
C GLY A 75 -2.75 13.45 -13.79
N PRO A 76 -2.67 14.39 -12.85
CA PRO A 76 -3.80 14.76 -12.00
C PRO A 76 -5.03 15.11 -12.83
N GLY A 77 -6.20 14.59 -12.41
CA GLY A 77 -7.45 14.80 -13.15
C GLY A 77 -7.60 13.98 -14.43
N ALA A 78 -6.57 13.25 -14.87
CA ALA A 78 -6.69 12.37 -16.03
C ALA A 78 -7.67 11.23 -15.78
N PRO A 79 -8.49 10.86 -16.79
CA PRO A 79 -9.33 9.67 -16.70
C PRO A 79 -8.47 8.41 -16.66
N TYR A 80 -9.12 7.26 -16.43
CA TYR A 80 -8.45 5.98 -16.59
C TYR A 80 -7.82 5.87 -17.99
N ASN A 81 -6.54 5.53 -18.02
CA ASN A 81 -5.79 5.37 -19.25
C ASN A 81 -5.21 3.95 -19.34
N ALA A 82 -5.83 3.10 -20.17
CA ALA A 82 -5.39 1.72 -20.36
C ALA A 82 -4.02 1.63 -21.06
N ALA A 83 -3.67 2.60 -21.92
CA ALA A 83 -2.39 2.63 -22.62
C ALA A 83 -1.21 2.89 -21.66
N ALA A 84 -1.44 3.59 -20.56
CA ALA A 84 -0.44 3.84 -19.54
C ALA A 84 -0.15 2.62 -18.65
N LYS A 85 -1.00 1.58 -18.69
CA LYS A 85 -0.81 0.38 -17.88
C LYS A 85 0.49 -0.33 -18.29
N PHE A 86 1.27 -0.78 -17.31
CA PHE A 86 2.40 -1.68 -17.53
C PHE A 86 2.02 -3.12 -17.17
N TYR A 87 2.70 -4.08 -17.78
CA TYR A 87 2.40 -5.49 -17.67
C TYR A 87 3.54 -6.32 -17.09
N ASP A 88 4.78 -5.80 -17.18
CA ASP A 88 5.97 -6.42 -16.64
C ASP A 88 6.49 -5.64 -15.43
N PRO A 89 7.06 -6.31 -14.42
CA PRO A 89 7.74 -5.63 -13.33
C PRO A 89 8.84 -4.72 -13.83
N TYR A 90 9.01 -3.57 -13.21
CA TYR A 90 10.09 -2.64 -13.52
C TYR A 90 10.91 -2.26 -12.27
N THR A 91 12.13 -1.78 -12.51
CA THR A 91 12.99 -1.15 -11.51
C THR A 91 13.44 0.22 -11.99
N ARG A 92 13.58 1.17 -11.06
CA ARG A 92 14.13 2.51 -11.30
C ARG A 92 15.07 2.87 -10.17
N SER A 93 16.10 3.67 -10.48
CA SER A 93 16.99 4.18 -9.44
C SER A 93 16.23 4.94 -8.36
N ILE A 94 16.59 4.75 -7.11
CA ILE A 94 16.01 5.48 -5.98
C ILE A 94 16.40 6.97 -5.99
N ASP A 95 17.45 7.32 -6.71
CA ASP A 95 17.94 8.68 -6.88
C ASP A 95 17.36 9.39 -8.10
N GLU A 96 16.70 8.63 -8.98
CA GLU A 96 16.00 9.19 -10.13
C GLU A 96 14.76 9.95 -9.64
N ASP A 97 14.56 11.17 -10.15
CA ASP A 97 13.29 11.89 -9.97
C ASP A 97 12.23 11.27 -10.89
N ALA A 98 11.78 10.10 -10.51
CA ALA A 98 10.83 9.34 -11.30
C ALA A 98 9.44 9.95 -11.17
N ASP A 99 8.95 10.55 -12.24
CA ASP A 99 7.57 10.99 -12.34
C ASP A 99 6.63 9.78 -12.36
N LEU A 100 6.14 9.40 -11.18
CA LEU A 100 5.22 8.27 -11.00
C LEU A 100 3.77 8.75 -10.98
N ARG A 101 2.94 8.09 -11.77
CA ARG A 101 1.52 8.43 -11.92
C ARG A 101 0.61 7.27 -11.53
N ILE A 102 -0.61 7.58 -11.16
CA ILE A 102 -1.66 6.60 -10.85
C ILE A 102 -2.90 6.86 -11.71
N ALA A 103 -2.98 6.21 -12.86
CA ALA A 103 -4.12 6.31 -13.79
C ALA A 103 -5.01 5.05 -13.79
N HIS A 104 -5.12 4.36 -12.65
CA HIS A 104 -5.84 3.09 -12.51
C HIS A 104 -7.36 3.28 -12.46
N VAL A 105 -8.12 2.21 -12.77
CA VAL A 105 -9.58 2.24 -12.82
C VAL A 105 -10.22 2.61 -11.49
N GLY A 106 -9.79 2.02 -10.39
CA GLY A 106 -10.49 2.09 -9.11
C GLY A 106 -10.05 3.22 -8.18
N ILE A 107 -9.34 4.25 -8.68
CA ILE A 107 -8.91 5.39 -7.86
C ILE A 107 -10.09 6.32 -7.59
N ASP A 108 -10.16 6.85 -6.39
CA ASP A 108 -11.14 7.89 -6.05
C ASP A 108 -10.69 9.26 -6.52
N ARG A 109 -10.94 9.55 -7.79
CA ARG A 109 -10.53 10.82 -8.44
C ARG A 109 -11.22 12.05 -7.91
N ARG A 110 -12.27 11.91 -7.12
CA ARG A 110 -13.00 13.05 -6.55
C ARG A 110 -12.37 13.54 -5.25
N ASN A 111 -11.85 12.60 -4.46
CA ASN A 111 -11.37 12.88 -3.11
C ASN A 111 -9.87 12.67 -2.95
N ALA A 112 -9.22 11.91 -3.84
CA ALA A 112 -7.78 11.77 -3.84
C ALA A 112 -7.10 12.97 -4.51
N ASP A 113 -6.16 13.59 -3.83
CA ASP A 113 -5.25 14.55 -4.45
C ASP A 113 -4.22 13.79 -5.30
N MET A 114 -4.16 14.14 -6.58
CA MET A 114 -3.30 13.51 -7.56
C MET A 114 -2.05 14.33 -7.88
N GLN A 115 -1.72 15.35 -7.05
CA GLN A 115 -0.58 16.26 -7.27
C GLN A 115 0.67 15.81 -6.53
N ASP A 116 0.52 15.23 -5.32
CA ASP A 116 1.65 14.83 -4.47
C ASP A 116 1.90 13.33 -4.56
N SER A 117 2.96 12.94 -5.26
CA SER A 117 3.35 11.54 -5.42
C SER A 117 3.66 10.82 -4.09
N ASN A 118 4.02 11.55 -3.03
CA ASN A 118 4.25 10.95 -1.72
C ASN A 118 3.00 10.31 -1.10
N CYS A 119 1.79 10.61 -1.62
CA CYS A 119 0.55 9.97 -1.21
C CYS A 119 0.42 8.52 -1.70
N TRP A 120 1.12 8.15 -2.78
CA TRP A 120 1.07 6.80 -3.36
C TRP A 120 2.46 6.17 -3.55
N PHE A 121 3.51 6.92 -3.28
CA PHE A 121 4.89 6.45 -3.23
C PHE A 121 5.70 7.30 -2.25
N PRO A 122 5.78 6.92 -0.95
CA PRO A 122 6.30 7.77 0.13
C PRO A 122 7.84 7.86 0.14
N LEU A 123 8.46 8.16 -1.01
CA LEU A 123 9.90 8.24 -1.15
C LEU A 123 10.51 9.33 -0.27
N GLY A 124 9.84 10.48 -0.18
CA GLY A 124 10.30 11.59 0.66
C GLY A 124 10.38 11.20 2.13
N ALA A 125 9.35 10.56 2.68
CA ALA A 125 9.35 10.06 4.06
C ALA A 125 10.43 8.99 4.28
N ALA A 126 10.59 8.07 3.33
CA ALA A 126 11.61 7.03 3.39
C ALA A 126 13.05 7.63 3.40
N LYS A 127 13.33 8.63 2.56
CA LYS A 127 14.62 9.33 2.56
C LYS A 127 14.87 10.08 3.87
N ARG A 128 13.85 10.71 4.46
CA ARG A 128 13.98 11.35 5.80
C ARG A 128 14.22 10.32 6.91
N ALA A 129 13.58 9.14 6.83
CA ALA A 129 13.84 8.07 7.79
C ALA A 129 15.30 7.57 7.73
N VAL A 130 15.92 7.50 6.55
CA VAL A 130 17.37 7.24 6.40
C VAL A 130 18.19 8.37 7.03
N ALA A 131 17.90 9.63 6.69
CA ALA A 131 18.63 10.78 7.21
C ALA A 131 18.59 10.88 8.73
N ASN A 132 17.50 10.43 9.35
CA ASN A 132 17.31 10.37 10.81
C ASN A 132 17.89 9.09 11.45
N GLY A 133 18.56 8.23 10.71
CA GLY A 133 19.12 6.97 11.21
C GLY A 133 18.10 5.91 11.62
N ARG A 134 16.84 6.06 11.20
CA ARG A 134 15.75 5.15 11.53
C ARG A 134 15.82 3.83 10.74
N ILE A 135 16.33 3.91 9.51
CA ILE A 135 16.71 2.77 8.66
C ILE A 135 18.14 3.00 8.15
N GLN A 136 18.86 1.92 7.84
CA GLN A 136 20.25 2.03 7.40
C GLN A 136 20.32 2.75 6.05
N SER A 137 19.58 2.27 5.08
CA SER A 137 19.52 2.83 3.73
C SER A 137 18.27 2.36 2.99
N LEU A 138 17.91 3.04 1.91
CA LEU A 138 17.06 2.46 0.89
C LEU A 138 17.87 1.57 -0.04
N SER A 139 17.22 0.62 -0.69
CA SER A 139 17.81 -0.10 -1.83
C SER A 139 18.15 0.89 -2.95
N LYS A 140 19.12 0.54 -3.78
CA LYS A 140 19.51 1.41 -4.92
C LYS A 140 18.41 1.59 -5.97
N HIS A 141 17.41 0.69 -5.97
CA HIS A 141 16.22 0.77 -6.83
C HIS A 141 14.95 0.74 -6.00
N PHE A 142 13.89 1.27 -6.57
CA PHE A 142 12.52 0.91 -6.20
C PHE A 142 11.90 0.02 -7.29
N TYR A 143 10.80 -0.64 -6.95
CA TYR A 143 10.24 -1.71 -7.76
C TYR A 143 8.78 -1.44 -8.11
N GLY A 144 8.43 -1.66 -9.37
CA GLY A 144 7.05 -1.57 -9.83
C GLY A 144 6.44 -2.96 -10.02
N LEU A 145 5.33 -3.21 -9.34
CA LEU A 145 4.55 -4.43 -9.52
C LEU A 145 3.36 -4.16 -10.44
N PRO A 146 3.20 -4.88 -11.57
CA PRO A 146 2.05 -4.71 -12.45
C PRO A 146 0.75 -5.15 -11.76
N THR A 147 -0.34 -4.53 -12.20
CA THR A 147 -1.68 -4.86 -11.70
C THR A 147 -2.35 -5.88 -12.61
N ASN A 148 -1.86 -7.11 -12.59
CA ASN A 148 -2.45 -8.21 -13.33
C ASN A 148 -3.71 -8.71 -12.62
N ARG A 149 -4.77 -9.01 -13.40
CA ARG A 149 -5.97 -9.64 -12.86
C ARG A 149 -5.80 -11.14 -12.64
N SER A 150 -4.73 -11.71 -13.15
CA SER A 150 -4.37 -13.12 -12.97
C SER A 150 -3.54 -13.27 -11.70
N GLN A 151 -4.09 -13.91 -10.68
CA GLN A 151 -3.38 -14.27 -9.47
C GLN A 151 -2.19 -15.19 -9.77
N ARG A 152 -2.40 -16.17 -10.67
CA ARG A 152 -1.35 -17.10 -11.09
C ARG A 152 -0.19 -16.36 -11.73
N HIS A 153 -0.45 -15.41 -12.65
CA HIS A 153 0.62 -14.62 -13.27
C HIS A 153 1.42 -13.83 -12.25
N THR A 154 0.72 -13.19 -11.29
CA THR A 154 1.38 -12.46 -10.21
C THR A 154 2.29 -13.36 -9.39
N LEU A 155 1.86 -14.60 -9.05
CA LEU A 155 2.63 -15.52 -8.22
C LEU A 155 3.74 -16.24 -8.98
N GLU A 156 3.50 -16.65 -10.23
CA GLU A 156 4.43 -17.47 -10.99
C GLU A 156 5.44 -16.65 -11.81
N ILE A 157 5.13 -15.40 -12.13
CA ILE A 157 5.97 -14.54 -12.99
C ILE A 157 6.42 -13.27 -12.25
N ASP A 158 5.48 -12.41 -11.84
CA ASP A 158 5.81 -11.09 -11.32
C ASP A 158 6.56 -11.15 -9.99
N ALA A 159 6.07 -11.95 -9.03
CA ALA A 159 6.65 -12.06 -7.69
C ALA A 159 8.07 -12.64 -7.69
N PRO A 160 8.37 -13.73 -8.45
CA PRO A 160 9.75 -14.21 -8.61
C PRO A 160 10.70 -13.15 -9.20
N LEU A 161 10.26 -12.38 -10.21
CA LEU A 161 11.07 -11.32 -10.81
C LEU A 161 11.39 -10.21 -9.80
N ILE A 162 10.38 -9.76 -9.04
CA ILE A 162 10.58 -8.76 -7.99
C ILE A 162 11.49 -9.30 -6.89
N LEU A 163 11.29 -10.54 -6.42
CA LEU A 163 12.15 -11.15 -5.39
C LEU A 163 13.62 -11.20 -5.83
N ASN A 164 13.87 -11.59 -7.07
CA ASN A 164 15.24 -11.63 -7.61
C ASN A 164 15.88 -10.24 -7.58
N LYS A 165 15.15 -9.20 -7.99
CA LYS A 165 15.64 -7.82 -7.94
C LYS A 165 15.90 -7.32 -6.53
N LEU A 166 15.00 -7.62 -5.59
CA LEU A 166 15.20 -7.31 -4.17
C LEU A 166 16.46 -7.98 -3.60
N ARG A 167 16.71 -9.25 -3.97
CA ARG A 167 17.93 -9.97 -3.56
C ARG A 167 19.21 -9.42 -4.19
N GLU A 168 19.18 -9.06 -5.48
CA GLU A 168 20.30 -8.39 -6.16
C GLU A 168 20.70 -7.08 -5.43
N ASP A 169 19.71 -6.34 -4.95
CA ASP A 169 19.88 -5.10 -4.18
C ASP A 169 20.10 -5.32 -2.68
N ARG A 170 20.16 -6.58 -2.22
CA ARG A 170 20.34 -6.98 -0.81
C ARG A 170 19.28 -6.40 0.12
N VAL A 171 18.04 -6.31 -0.33
CA VAL A 171 16.93 -5.81 0.47
C VAL A 171 16.65 -6.76 1.64
N ASP A 172 16.60 -6.21 2.84
CA ASP A 172 16.31 -6.94 4.08
C ASP A 172 14.82 -6.91 4.43
N VAL A 173 14.12 -5.84 4.05
CA VAL A 173 12.73 -5.59 4.41
C VAL A 173 12.04 -4.76 3.33
N ALA A 174 10.74 -4.98 3.08
CA ALA A 174 10.04 -4.27 2.03
C ALA A 174 8.74 -3.59 2.51
N VAL A 175 8.51 -2.37 2.03
CA VAL A 175 7.25 -1.62 2.16
C VAL A 175 6.55 -1.63 0.82
N LEU A 176 5.29 -2.06 0.82
CA LEU A 176 4.48 -2.25 -0.36
C LEU A 176 3.31 -1.27 -0.40
N ILE A 177 3.16 -0.52 -1.50
CA ILE A 177 2.18 0.55 -1.62
C ILE A 177 1.23 0.29 -2.80
N PRO A 178 0.04 -0.30 -2.55
CA PRO A 178 -1.00 -0.48 -3.56
C PRO A 178 -1.80 0.81 -3.79
N ASN A 179 -2.24 1.05 -5.04
CA ASN A 179 -2.96 2.29 -5.39
C ASN A 179 -4.43 2.09 -5.80
N CYS A 180 -4.85 0.91 -6.23
CA CYS A 180 -6.22 0.58 -6.64
C CYS A 180 -6.70 -0.72 -6.00
N PRO A 181 -7.98 -1.12 -6.11
CA PRO A 181 -8.45 -2.37 -5.50
C PRO A 181 -7.63 -3.60 -5.93
N ILE A 182 -7.45 -3.82 -7.24
CA ILE A 182 -6.64 -4.95 -7.73
C ILE A 182 -5.17 -4.80 -7.34
N CYS A 183 -4.66 -3.57 -7.24
CA CYS A 183 -3.32 -3.31 -6.72
C CYS A 183 -3.13 -3.87 -5.31
N HIS A 184 -4.15 -3.71 -4.45
CA HIS A 184 -4.12 -4.26 -3.09
C HIS A 184 -4.02 -5.78 -3.09
N GLN A 185 -4.75 -6.46 -3.99
CA GLN A 185 -4.58 -7.91 -4.14
C GLN A 185 -3.19 -8.28 -4.66
N SER A 186 -2.70 -7.62 -5.72
CA SER A 186 -1.37 -7.94 -6.29
C SER A 186 -0.26 -7.75 -5.27
N GLN A 187 -0.29 -6.64 -4.50
CA GLN A 187 0.68 -6.40 -3.42
C GLN A 187 0.51 -7.39 -2.26
N SER A 188 -0.71 -7.83 -1.97
CA SER A 188 -0.95 -8.86 -0.95
C SER A 188 -0.35 -10.21 -1.35
N LEU A 189 -0.50 -10.61 -2.60
CA LEU A 189 0.12 -11.82 -3.14
C LEU A 189 1.65 -11.73 -3.11
N LEU A 190 2.21 -10.58 -3.51
CA LEU A 190 3.64 -10.34 -3.42
C LEU A 190 4.15 -10.38 -1.97
N ALA A 191 3.44 -9.72 -1.02
CA ALA A 191 3.82 -9.73 0.39
C ALA A 191 3.93 -11.16 0.92
N ARG A 192 2.93 -11.99 0.66
CA ARG A 192 2.93 -13.42 1.03
C ARG A 192 4.12 -14.16 0.43
N TYR A 193 4.41 -13.91 -0.84
CA TYR A 193 5.52 -14.54 -1.55
C TYR A 193 6.89 -14.13 -0.96
N LEU A 194 7.09 -12.85 -0.69
CA LEU A 194 8.32 -12.33 -0.09
C LEU A 194 8.54 -12.85 1.33
N GLU A 195 7.50 -12.91 2.15
CA GLU A 195 7.56 -13.46 3.51
C GLU A 195 7.95 -14.95 3.49
N THR A 196 7.41 -15.73 2.57
CA THR A 196 7.83 -17.14 2.39
C THR A 196 9.30 -17.24 1.97
N ALA A 197 9.81 -16.24 1.27
CA ALA A 197 11.21 -16.15 0.85
C ALA A 197 12.15 -15.53 1.89
N GLY A 198 11.65 -15.18 3.09
CA GLY A 198 12.41 -14.65 4.21
C GLY A 198 12.58 -13.13 4.23
N ILE A 199 11.83 -12.37 3.42
CA ILE A 199 11.83 -10.90 3.43
C ILE A 199 10.60 -10.40 4.17
N PRO A 200 10.74 -9.78 5.35
CA PRO A 200 9.63 -9.17 6.09
C PRO A 200 8.99 -8.04 5.29
N THR A 201 7.65 -7.95 5.34
CA THR A 201 6.88 -6.97 4.57
C THR A 201 5.84 -6.25 5.41
N VAL A 202 5.50 -5.03 4.99
CA VAL A 202 4.32 -4.29 5.44
C VAL A 202 3.62 -3.67 4.23
N ILE A 203 2.29 -3.77 4.19
CA ILE A 203 1.48 -3.07 3.19
C ILE A 203 0.96 -1.77 3.83
N MET A 204 1.18 -0.64 3.14
CA MET A 204 0.50 0.63 3.44
C MET A 204 -0.70 0.73 2.50
N GLY A 205 -1.91 0.49 3.00
CA GLY A 205 -3.08 0.32 2.14
C GLY A 205 -4.36 0.98 2.64
N ALA A 206 -5.28 1.26 1.71
CA ALA A 206 -6.59 1.86 1.97
C ALA A 206 -7.77 0.89 1.74
N ALA A 207 -7.57 -0.24 1.05
CA ALA A 207 -8.60 -1.26 0.86
C ALA A 207 -8.42 -2.41 1.87
N LYS A 208 -8.82 -2.15 3.13
CA LYS A 208 -8.64 -3.06 4.27
C LYS A 208 -9.19 -4.44 3.99
N ASP A 209 -10.45 -4.53 3.55
CA ASP A 209 -11.14 -5.78 3.31
C ASP A 209 -10.43 -6.67 2.27
N ILE A 210 -9.88 -6.09 1.20
CA ILE A 210 -9.16 -6.85 0.18
C ILE A 210 -7.87 -7.46 0.76
N VAL A 211 -7.11 -6.66 1.51
CA VAL A 211 -5.81 -7.08 2.06
C VAL A 211 -6.01 -8.14 3.16
N GLU A 212 -6.95 -7.89 4.09
CA GLU A 212 -7.27 -8.84 5.16
C GLU A 212 -7.87 -10.14 4.62
N TYR A 213 -8.74 -10.05 3.60
CA TYR A 213 -9.32 -11.22 2.96
C TYR A 213 -8.26 -12.08 2.27
N CYS A 214 -7.32 -11.46 1.56
CA CYS A 214 -6.18 -12.17 0.97
C CYS A 214 -5.35 -12.89 2.05
N GLY A 215 -5.18 -12.26 3.21
CA GLY A 215 -4.36 -12.77 4.30
C GLY A 215 -2.90 -12.39 4.12
N VAL A 216 -2.47 -11.31 4.78
CA VAL A 216 -1.10 -10.79 4.73
C VAL A 216 -0.47 -10.75 6.12
N PRO A 217 0.87 -10.70 6.20
CA PRO A 217 1.54 -10.60 7.49
C PRO A 217 1.23 -9.30 8.22
N ARG A 218 1.38 -8.14 7.57
CA ARG A 218 1.24 -6.83 8.20
C ARG A 218 0.52 -5.85 7.29
N LEU A 219 -0.48 -5.15 7.82
CA LEU A 219 -1.21 -4.07 7.15
C LEU A 219 -1.21 -2.81 8.01
N LEU A 220 -0.63 -1.74 7.51
CA LEU A 220 -0.94 -0.40 7.96
C LEU A 220 -2.13 0.11 7.15
N PHE A 221 -3.31 0.08 7.76
CA PHE A 221 -4.53 0.56 7.15
C PHE A 221 -4.70 2.06 7.37
N ARG A 222 -5.04 2.75 6.30
CA ARG A 222 -5.54 4.13 6.34
C ARG A 222 -6.87 4.21 5.62
N ASP A 223 -7.85 4.76 6.31
CA ASP A 223 -9.16 5.04 5.72
C ASP A 223 -9.12 6.34 4.91
N PHE A 224 -8.33 6.28 3.85
CA PHE A 224 -8.15 7.37 2.90
C PHE A 224 -8.68 6.97 1.53
N PRO A 225 -9.00 7.96 0.68
CA PRO A 225 -9.37 7.69 -0.69
C PRO A 225 -8.31 6.85 -1.41
N LEU A 226 -8.75 5.87 -2.22
CA LEU A 226 -7.83 5.11 -3.07
C LEU A 226 -7.05 6.07 -3.99
N GLY A 227 -5.74 5.99 -3.90
CA GLY A 227 -4.79 6.91 -4.52
C GLY A 227 -3.95 7.68 -3.51
N ASN A 228 -4.39 7.77 -2.24
CA ASN A 228 -3.67 8.45 -1.16
C ASN A 228 -3.37 7.49 0.02
N ALA A 229 -3.11 6.21 -0.29
CA ALA A 229 -2.93 5.18 0.74
C ALA A 229 -1.76 5.45 1.71
N ALA A 230 -0.73 6.18 1.28
CA ALA A 230 0.45 6.41 2.11
C ALA A 230 0.30 7.62 3.06
N ALA A 231 -0.38 8.73 2.62
CA ALA A 231 -0.45 9.93 3.47
C ALA A 231 -1.43 10.99 2.95
N LEU A 232 -1.58 12.08 3.71
CA LEU A 232 -2.21 13.31 3.24
C LEU A 232 -1.30 14.04 2.25
N PRO A 233 -1.86 14.60 1.16
CA PRO A 233 -1.10 15.36 0.19
C PRO A 233 -0.53 16.64 0.80
N ASN A 234 0.65 17.01 0.36
CA ASN A 234 1.36 18.22 0.79
C ASN A 234 1.52 18.35 2.33
N ASN A 235 1.50 17.23 3.04
CA ASN A 235 1.61 17.21 4.49
C ASN A 235 2.74 16.26 4.94
N ILE A 236 3.94 16.83 5.07
CA ILE A 236 5.16 16.10 5.46
C ILE A 236 4.98 15.38 6.80
N GLN A 237 4.32 16.02 7.77
CA GLN A 237 4.10 15.40 9.08
C GLN A 237 3.23 14.14 8.97
N SER A 238 2.17 14.19 8.16
CA SER A 238 1.33 13.02 7.87
C SER A 238 2.13 11.92 7.17
N GLN A 239 2.95 12.29 6.19
CA GLN A 239 3.79 11.35 5.44
C GLN A 239 4.79 10.65 6.35
N ASP A 240 5.51 11.41 7.18
CA ASP A 240 6.50 10.88 8.12
C ASP A 240 5.87 10.03 9.21
N SER A 241 4.76 10.49 9.78
CA SER A 241 4.06 9.75 10.84
C SER A 241 3.53 8.40 10.34
N ASN A 242 2.99 8.34 9.11
CA ASN A 242 2.53 7.09 8.54
C ASN A 242 3.66 6.14 8.18
N PHE A 243 4.73 6.67 7.60
CA PHE A 243 5.89 5.85 7.29
C PHE A 243 6.49 5.27 8.57
N GLU A 244 6.62 6.07 9.63
CA GLU A 244 7.07 5.61 10.94
C GLU A 244 6.15 4.52 11.52
N LEU A 245 4.82 4.65 11.38
CA LEU A 245 3.90 3.60 11.81
C LEU A 245 4.11 2.28 11.04
N ALA A 246 4.40 2.36 9.74
CA ALA A 246 4.74 1.17 8.95
C ALA A 246 6.04 0.51 9.45
N LEU A 247 7.06 1.32 9.78
CA LEU A 247 8.31 0.82 10.35
C LEU A 247 8.09 0.17 11.73
N ARG A 248 7.30 0.79 12.60
CA ARG A 248 6.94 0.20 13.91
C ARG A 248 6.15 -1.09 13.77
N LEU A 249 5.29 -1.19 12.76
CA LEU A 249 4.55 -2.41 12.50
C LEU A 249 5.45 -3.54 12.02
N LEU A 250 6.50 -3.24 11.25
CA LEU A 250 7.54 -4.21 10.90
C LEU A 250 8.27 -4.74 12.13
N GLU A 251 8.55 -3.88 13.11
CA GLU A 251 9.28 -4.24 14.33
C GLU A 251 8.40 -4.94 15.36
N GLY A 252 7.16 -4.48 15.53
CA GLY A 252 6.32 -4.84 16.67
C GLY A 252 5.18 -5.79 16.38
N ALA A 253 4.95 -6.21 15.14
CA ALA A 253 3.87 -7.14 14.84
C ALA A 253 4.11 -8.50 15.54
N PRO A 254 3.18 -8.98 16.38
CA PRO A 254 3.38 -10.21 17.14
C PRO A 254 3.17 -11.48 16.30
N ALA A 255 2.44 -11.37 15.19
CA ALA A 255 2.10 -12.50 14.32
C ALA A 255 1.63 -12.01 12.95
N ALA A 256 1.41 -12.95 12.04
CA ALA A 256 0.72 -12.69 10.78
C ALA A 256 -0.70 -12.15 11.03
N ARG A 257 -1.27 -11.49 10.02
CA ARG A 257 -2.60 -10.85 10.07
C ARG A 257 -2.68 -9.68 11.09
N THR A 258 -1.55 -9.04 11.39
CA THR A 258 -1.55 -7.84 12.21
C THR A 258 -1.93 -6.64 11.35
N THR A 259 -3.07 -6.03 11.68
CA THR A 259 -3.52 -4.75 11.10
C THR A 259 -3.40 -3.65 12.14
N VAL A 260 -2.76 -2.55 11.77
CA VAL A 260 -2.78 -1.31 12.54
C VAL A 260 -3.54 -0.28 11.73
N GLN A 261 -4.56 0.32 12.33
CA GLN A 261 -5.24 1.46 11.73
C GLN A 261 -4.50 2.72 12.11
N SER A 262 -3.98 3.43 11.12
CA SER A 262 -3.44 4.76 11.34
C SER A 262 -4.59 5.67 11.73
N PRO A 263 -4.49 6.42 12.85
CA PRO A 263 -5.55 7.31 13.24
C PRO A 263 -5.77 8.35 12.16
N SER A 264 -7.02 8.64 11.88
CA SER A 264 -7.38 9.85 11.17
C SER A 264 -6.79 11.02 11.96
N LEU A 265 -6.00 11.87 11.31
CA LEU A 265 -5.53 13.11 11.90
C LEU A 265 -6.72 14.07 12.01
N GLY A 266 -7.62 13.80 12.95
CA GLY A 266 -8.41 14.83 13.60
C GLY A 266 -7.40 15.72 14.30
N PHE A 267 -7.49 17.02 14.11
CA PHE A 267 -6.63 18.01 14.71
C PHE A 267 -6.42 17.73 16.21
N GLY A 268 -5.17 17.38 16.59
CA GLY A 268 -4.69 17.40 17.95
C GLY A 268 -5.01 16.17 18.80
N SER A 269 -4.15 15.16 18.76
CA SER A 269 -3.69 14.42 19.94
C SER A 269 -2.63 13.38 19.57
N PHE A 270 -1.61 13.29 20.36
CA PHE A 270 -0.64 12.18 20.37
C PHE A 270 -1.35 10.89 20.82
N MET A 271 -1.07 9.79 20.22
CA MET A 271 -1.89 8.65 20.01
C MET A 271 -1.58 7.41 20.80
N GLU A 272 -2.64 6.74 21.22
CA GLU A 272 -2.61 5.30 21.51
C GLU A 272 -2.67 4.50 20.21
N ILE A 273 -1.65 3.68 19.98
CA ILE A 273 -1.68 2.66 18.92
C ILE A 273 -2.55 1.51 19.44
N ARG A 274 -3.72 1.34 18.86
CA ARG A 274 -4.52 0.13 19.11
C ARG A 274 -4.09 -0.95 18.13
N LEU A 275 -3.43 -1.98 18.64
CA LEU A 275 -3.17 -3.21 17.91
C LEU A 275 -4.45 -4.06 17.91
N PHE A 276 -5.06 -4.23 16.74
CA PHE A 276 -6.19 -5.14 16.58
C PHE A 276 -5.66 -6.47 16.03
N GLN A 277 -5.70 -7.50 16.86
CA GLN A 277 -5.63 -8.86 16.34
C GLN A 277 -6.98 -9.16 15.68
N SER A 278 -6.98 -9.52 14.40
CA SER A 278 -8.16 -10.07 13.75
C SER A 278 -8.58 -11.32 14.50
N GLY A 279 -9.69 -11.19 15.22
CA GLY A 279 -10.22 -12.25 16.08
C GLY A 279 -10.48 -13.52 15.28
N LYS A 280 -10.28 -14.63 15.95
CA LYS A 280 -10.70 -15.97 15.54
C LYS A 280 -12.17 -15.93 15.13
N ALA A 281 -12.48 -16.30 13.92
CA ALA A 281 -13.76 -16.89 13.54
C ALA A 281 -13.49 -18.29 13.03
#